data_e204352be76754feacc07fc3b3a5a704
#
_entry.id   e204352be76754feacc07fc3b3a5a704
#
_cell.length_a   1.000
_cell.length_b   1.000
_cell.length_c   1.000
_cell.angle_alpha   90.00
_cell.angle_beta   90.00
_cell.angle_gamma   90.00
#
_symmetry.space_group_name_H-M   'P 1'
#
loop_
_entity.id
_entity.type
_entity.pdbx_description
1 polymer ?
#
loop_
_entity_poly.entity_id
_entity_poly.type
_entity_poly.pdbx_seq_one_letter_code
_entity_poly.pdbx_strand_id
1 'polypeptide(L)'
;MKRMVSVLLMLAVLAALFTGCGEAEPVEEVTTAPAETGSAVPLQVSNVDELLAAIGPNREITLAEGTYHLWEASDYGMEPENPYYYWMECGDGFELKIRGVQNMFLRGSGKGSCQILTEPRYANVLTLMNCTNVVLQDFTAGHTQGGECMGGVLSIQGCMNVSAEGLGLFGCGTTGVRTELCTNVRVSGCDIYECSFTGIHASQVDGLTVQNSKLRELGNIQYGGGQVFFLDQCSNVTVSDCEITDNTVAWVVNYYMTKGMKLTDNTVARNRVEGCVFNIGGGWLEIDGNTFENNNIRSWFDRPDGTVIDGIGKTWTEEMLELEYNPPAEKQPAGDRTEVKVATVDELLAAIAPDTEIVLTEEFYDLSAAADYGTGHTDYYYWSEEFDGPNLVITDVNNLFIRSESGDVKKCTISAVPRYANIFTFRRCSNITLSGFTAGHTVEPGYCMGGVLDFKDCDVVLVDNCGLYGCGILGVQAEMCGDITVKDCDIYECSYGGIRMYDVKGVNIDGCTFRDLGGDSISLQSCREATVDGEAVDANYCSFDREYEY
;
A
#
# COMPACT_ATOMS: atom_id res chain seq x y z
N MET A 1 -6.66 51.15 -23.65
CA MET A 1 -7.79 50.60 -24.41
C MET A 1 -7.56 49.17 -24.97
N LYS A 2 -6.33 48.67 -25.20
CA LYS A 2 -6.09 47.29 -25.72
C LYS A 2 -6.16 46.18 -24.66
N ARG A 3 -6.14 46.49 -23.36
CA ARG A 3 -6.25 45.48 -22.27
C ARG A 3 -7.68 45.21 -21.78
N MET A 4 -8.64 46.07 -22.11
CA MET A 4 -10.06 45.87 -21.74
C MET A 4 -10.85 45.03 -22.75
N VAL A 5 -10.38 44.91 -23.97
CA VAL A 5 -11.06 44.09 -25.01
C VAL A 5 -10.77 42.60 -24.84
N SER A 6 -9.60 42.22 -24.30
CA SER A 6 -9.26 40.81 -24.05
C SER A 6 -10.02 40.20 -22.87
N VAL A 7 -10.40 40.99 -21.87
CA VAL A 7 -11.15 40.47 -20.70
C VAL A 7 -12.64 40.30 -21.04
N LEU A 8 -13.17 41.15 -21.92
CA LEU A 8 -14.59 41.02 -22.37
C LEU A 8 -14.80 39.83 -23.34
N LEU A 9 -13.79 39.42 -24.11
CA LEU A 9 -13.88 38.24 -24.96
C LEU A 9 -13.77 36.94 -24.15
N MET A 10 -13.02 36.87 -23.03
CA MET A 10 -12.98 35.71 -22.15
C MET A 10 -14.28 35.51 -21.36
N LEU A 11 -14.95 36.59 -20.95
CA LEU A 11 -16.23 36.51 -20.25
C LEU A 11 -17.40 36.09 -21.17
N ALA A 12 -17.34 36.37 -22.46
CA ALA A 12 -18.35 35.96 -23.43
C ALA A 12 -18.27 34.48 -23.81
N VAL A 13 -17.12 33.83 -23.71
CA VAL A 13 -16.93 32.40 -23.95
C VAL A 13 -17.37 31.58 -22.74
N LEU A 14 -17.25 32.09 -21.51
CA LEU A 14 -17.74 31.42 -20.31
C LEU A 14 -19.27 31.49 -20.14
N ALA A 15 -19.94 32.46 -20.71
CA ALA A 15 -21.41 32.59 -20.61
C ALA A 15 -22.19 31.72 -21.59
N ALA A 16 -21.55 31.14 -22.60
CA ALA A 16 -22.18 30.26 -23.58
C ALA A 16 -22.19 28.75 -23.17
N LEU A 17 -21.60 28.40 -22.01
CA LEU A 17 -21.53 27.05 -21.50
C LEU A 17 -22.57 26.72 -20.41
N PHE A 18 -23.45 27.64 -20.04
CA PHE A 18 -24.42 27.45 -18.94
C PHE A 18 -25.91 27.54 -19.33
N THR A 19 -26.27 27.32 -20.58
CA THR A 19 -27.69 27.20 -20.95
C THR A 19 -27.96 25.89 -21.69
N GLY A 20 -28.25 24.86 -20.94
CA GLY A 20 -28.68 23.56 -21.47
C GLY A 20 -29.05 22.58 -20.37
N CYS A 21 -30.03 22.94 -19.49
CA CYS A 21 -30.76 21.93 -18.72
C CYS A 21 -31.80 21.28 -19.65
N GLY A 22 -31.44 20.13 -20.23
CA GLY A 22 -32.37 19.17 -20.81
C GLY A 22 -32.45 17.97 -19.90
N GLU A 23 -33.67 17.52 -19.58
CA GLU A 23 -33.93 16.29 -18.83
C GLU A 23 -33.21 15.12 -19.50
N ALA A 24 -32.45 14.36 -18.71
CA ALA A 24 -31.76 13.16 -19.19
C ALA A 24 -32.78 12.06 -19.46
N GLU A 25 -32.92 11.69 -20.72
CA GLU A 25 -33.57 10.41 -21.07
C GLU A 25 -32.71 9.23 -20.58
N PRO A 26 -33.30 8.09 -20.21
CA PRO A 26 -32.56 6.93 -19.74
C PRO A 26 -31.60 6.44 -20.83
N VAL A 27 -30.31 6.36 -20.51
CA VAL A 27 -29.29 5.82 -21.39
C VAL A 27 -29.56 4.34 -21.57
N GLU A 28 -29.95 3.93 -22.78
CA GLU A 28 -29.98 2.53 -23.19
C GLU A 28 -28.59 1.94 -23.02
N GLU A 29 -28.52 0.77 -22.40
CA GLU A 29 -27.34 -0.07 -22.27
C GLU A 29 -26.72 -0.31 -23.66
N VAL A 30 -25.68 0.45 -24.01
CA VAL A 30 -24.94 0.20 -25.24
C VAL A 30 -24.06 -1.03 -25.00
N THR A 31 -24.63 -2.20 -25.23
CA THR A 31 -23.85 -3.41 -25.49
C THR A 31 -23.15 -3.23 -26.84
N THR A 32 -22.04 -2.57 -26.89
CA THR A 32 -21.18 -2.59 -28.06
C THR A 32 -20.49 -3.94 -28.11
N ALA A 33 -21.06 -4.86 -28.88
CA ALA A 33 -20.29 -5.98 -29.39
C ALA A 33 -19.02 -5.44 -30.09
N PRO A 34 -17.88 -6.14 -30.01
CA PRO A 34 -16.67 -5.72 -30.70
C PRO A 34 -17.00 -5.47 -32.17
N ALA A 35 -16.59 -4.32 -32.71
CA ALA A 35 -16.79 -4.00 -34.11
C ALA A 35 -16.24 -5.15 -34.97
N GLU A 36 -17.01 -5.61 -35.95
CA GLU A 36 -16.59 -6.64 -36.91
C GLU A 36 -15.26 -6.20 -37.54
N THR A 37 -14.17 -6.81 -37.08
CA THR A 37 -12.81 -6.59 -37.59
C THR A 37 -12.72 -7.26 -38.94
N GLY A 38 -12.15 -6.57 -39.92
CA GLY A 38 -11.71 -7.22 -41.16
C GLY A 38 -10.88 -8.45 -40.79
N SER A 39 -11.04 -9.54 -41.55
CA SER A 39 -10.45 -10.86 -41.24
C SER A 39 -9.03 -10.75 -40.73
N ALA A 40 -8.83 -10.98 -39.43
CA ALA A 40 -7.51 -10.99 -38.81
C ALA A 40 -6.71 -12.19 -39.35
N VAL A 41 -5.40 -12.00 -39.54
CA VAL A 41 -4.52 -13.09 -40.00
C VAL A 41 -4.18 -13.98 -38.80
N PRO A 42 -4.59 -15.26 -38.81
CA PRO A 42 -4.23 -16.19 -37.75
C PRO A 42 -2.77 -16.58 -37.82
N LEU A 43 -2.08 -16.51 -36.70
CA LEU A 43 -0.66 -16.85 -36.54
C LEU A 43 -0.52 -17.74 -35.30
N GLN A 44 0.14 -18.87 -35.44
CA GLN A 44 0.54 -19.68 -34.31
C GLN A 44 2.04 -19.46 -34.03
N VAL A 45 2.38 -19.20 -32.77
CA VAL A 45 3.76 -18.93 -32.35
C VAL A 45 4.16 -19.88 -31.22
N SER A 46 5.43 -20.28 -31.18
CA SER A 46 5.97 -21.29 -30.28
C SER A 46 7.19 -20.84 -29.46
N ASN A 47 7.70 -19.66 -29.71
CA ASN A 47 8.82 -19.05 -29.00
C ASN A 47 8.70 -17.51 -28.99
N VAL A 48 9.56 -16.85 -28.23
CA VAL A 48 9.52 -15.39 -28.02
C VAL A 48 9.78 -14.63 -29.33
N ASP A 49 10.69 -15.07 -30.17
CA ASP A 49 11.00 -14.39 -31.44
C ASP A 49 9.83 -14.44 -32.41
N GLU A 50 9.15 -15.58 -32.51
CA GLU A 50 7.92 -15.72 -33.32
C GLU A 50 6.79 -14.85 -32.75
N LEU A 51 6.64 -14.79 -31.41
CA LEU A 51 5.67 -13.90 -30.76
C LEU A 51 5.93 -12.44 -31.13
N LEU A 52 7.15 -11.96 -30.97
CA LEU A 52 7.53 -10.58 -31.27
C LEU A 52 7.37 -10.24 -32.75
N ALA A 53 7.74 -11.14 -33.65
CA ALA A 53 7.54 -10.96 -35.09
C ALA A 53 6.05 -10.93 -35.50
N ALA A 54 5.19 -11.60 -34.73
CA ALA A 54 3.74 -11.63 -35.00
C ALA A 54 3.00 -10.36 -34.54
N ILE A 55 3.58 -9.56 -33.62
CA ILE A 55 2.95 -8.32 -33.12
C ILE A 55 2.70 -7.36 -34.29
N GLY A 56 1.45 -6.93 -34.43
CA GLY A 56 1.07 -5.99 -35.49
C GLY A 56 -0.43 -5.85 -35.68
N PRO A 57 -0.88 -4.96 -36.56
CA PRO A 57 -2.29 -4.71 -36.76
C PRO A 57 -3.00 -5.86 -37.49
N ASN A 58 -4.27 -6.09 -37.17
CA ASN A 58 -5.11 -7.12 -37.76
C ASN A 58 -4.50 -8.53 -37.64
N ARG A 59 -4.05 -8.90 -36.45
CA ARG A 59 -3.45 -10.19 -36.12
C ARG A 59 -4.25 -10.96 -35.10
N GLU A 60 -4.40 -12.27 -35.33
CA GLU A 60 -4.87 -13.23 -34.34
C GLU A 60 -3.71 -14.17 -33.99
N ILE A 61 -3.04 -13.90 -32.87
CA ILE A 61 -1.84 -14.61 -32.43
C ILE A 61 -2.25 -15.66 -31.40
N THR A 62 -1.94 -16.92 -31.69
CA THR A 62 -2.15 -18.03 -30.76
C THR A 62 -0.83 -18.54 -30.25
N LEU A 63 -0.64 -18.49 -28.93
CA LEU A 63 0.52 -19.03 -28.23
C LEU A 63 0.42 -20.57 -28.18
N ALA A 64 1.42 -21.28 -28.63
CA ALA A 64 1.59 -22.69 -28.29
C ALA A 64 1.88 -22.85 -26.79
N GLU A 65 1.56 -24.02 -26.24
CA GLU A 65 1.90 -24.33 -24.84
C GLU A 65 3.40 -24.18 -24.58
N GLY A 66 3.76 -23.48 -23.52
CA GLY A 66 5.14 -23.23 -23.14
C GLY A 66 5.35 -21.90 -22.46
N THR A 67 6.61 -21.60 -22.17
CA THR A 67 7.05 -20.36 -21.54
C THR A 67 7.80 -19.50 -22.53
N TYR A 68 7.40 -18.24 -22.63
CA TYR A 68 7.98 -17.20 -23.47
C TYR A 68 8.78 -16.26 -22.58
N HIS A 69 10.09 -16.48 -22.51
CA HIS A 69 11.00 -15.65 -21.73
C HIS A 69 11.36 -14.41 -22.53
N LEU A 70 10.91 -13.23 -22.13
CA LEU A 70 11.12 -12.00 -22.90
C LEU A 70 12.61 -11.63 -23.05
N TRP A 71 13.45 -11.97 -22.07
CA TRP A 71 14.90 -11.72 -22.13
C TRP A 71 15.67 -12.68 -23.04
N GLU A 72 15.03 -13.74 -23.53
CA GLU A 72 15.63 -14.67 -24.51
C GLU A 72 15.37 -14.25 -25.95
N ALA A 73 14.66 -13.14 -26.19
CA ALA A 73 14.44 -12.62 -27.53
C ALA A 73 15.76 -12.28 -28.21
N SER A 74 15.89 -12.64 -29.50
CA SER A 74 17.12 -12.42 -30.28
C SER A 74 17.52 -10.95 -30.42
N ASP A 75 16.55 -10.04 -30.29
CA ASP A 75 16.73 -8.59 -30.32
C ASP A 75 16.56 -7.90 -28.97
N TYR A 76 16.61 -8.66 -27.86
CA TYR A 76 16.45 -8.10 -26.51
C TYR A 76 17.41 -6.93 -26.26
N GLY A 77 16.85 -5.77 -25.92
CA GLY A 77 17.61 -4.54 -25.70
C GLY A 77 18.18 -3.88 -26.97
N MET A 78 17.81 -4.35 -28.16
CA MET A 78 18.20 -3.78 -29.44
C MET A 78 17.00 -3.09 -30.10
N GLU A 79 17.25 -2.31 -31.16
CA GLU A 79 16.18 -1.75 -31.98
C GLU A 79 15.61 -2.85 -32.90
N PRO A 80 14.29 -3.20 -32.72
CA PRO A 80 13.72 -4.27 -33.53
C PRO A 80 13.40 -3.82 -34.94
N GLU A 81 13.40 -4.78 -35.89
CA GLU A 81 12.92 -4.53 -37.26
C GLU A 81 11.40 -4.29 -37.31
N ASN A 82 10.65 -4.88 -36.37
CA ASN A 82 9.20 -4.73 -36.26
C ASN A 82 8.86 -3.37 -35.62
N PRO A 83 8.17 -2.44 -36.32
CA PRO A 83 7.89 -1.10 -35.80
C PRO A 83 6.83 -1.06 -34.69
N TYR A 84 6.14 -2.16 -34.43
CA TYR A 84 5.01 -2.22 -33.49
C TYR A 84 5.42 -2.53 -32.07
N TYR A 85 6.71 -2.76 -31.78
CA TYR A 85 7.24 -2.83 -30.44
C TYR A 85 8.64 -2.22 -30.37
N TYR A 86 9.11 -2.04 -29.15
CA TYR A 86 10.50 -1.66 -28.86
C TYR A 86 10.87 -2.08 -27.44
N TRP A 87 12.15 -2.19 -27.18
CA TRP A 87 12.70 -2.42 -25.87
C TRP A 87 13.04 -1.09 -25.21
N MET A 88 12.50 -0.84 -24.00
CA MET A 88 12.83 0.34 -23.20
C MET A 88 13.76 -0.07 -22.07
N GLU A 89 14.93 0.56 -21.98
CA GLU A 89 15.85 0.34 -20.87
C GLU A 89 15.21 0.75 -19.54
N CYS A 90 15.30 -0.11 -18.55
CA CYS A 90 14.92 0.13 -17.16
C CYS A 90 16.09 -0.21 -16.23
N GLY A 91 15.96 0.01 -14.92
CA GLY A 91 17.09 -0.05 -13.98
C GLY A 91 17.91 -1.34 -13.98
N ASP A 92 17.33 -2.47 -14.39
CA ASP A 92 17.95 -3.81 -14.34
C ASP A 92 17.77 -4.64 -15.61
N GLY A 93 17.33 -4.02 -16.70
CA GLY A 93 17.15 -4.71 -17.98
C GLY A 93 16.27 -3.91 -18.96
N PHE A 94 15.45 -4.62 -19.74
CA PHE A 94 14.60 -3.98 -20.74
C PHE A 94 13.15 -4.43 -20.63
N GLU A 95 12.24 -3.49 -20.87
CA GLU A 95 10.78 -3.67 -20.87
C GLU A 95 10.27 -3.75 -22.32
N LEU A 96 9.37 -4.70 -22.59
CA LEU A 96 8.66 -4.80 -23.86
C LEU A 96 7.53 -3.77 -23.94
N LYS A 97 7.63 -2.84 -24.89
CA LYS A 97 6.60 -1.85 -25.20
C LYS A 97 5.98 -2.12 -26.57
N ILE A 98 4.71 -2.55 -26.60
CA ILE A 98 3.91 -2.73 -27.82
C ILE A 98 3.19 -1.41 -28.11
N ARG A 99 3.32 -0.87 -29.31
CA ARG A 99 2.82 0.47 -29.65
C ARG A 99 2.03 0.55 -30.95
N GLY A 100 0.96 1.36 -30.95
CA GLY A 100 0.23 1.75 -32.16
C GLY A 100 -0.46 0.60 -32.88
N VAL A 101 -0.68 -0.52 -32.21
CA VAL A 101 -1.31 -1.70 -32.78
C VAL A 101 -2.82 -1.53 -32.79
N GLN A 102 -3.46 -1.95 -33.90
CA GLN A 102 -4.90 -1.95 -34.06
C GLN A 102 -5.40 -3.35 -34.39
N ASN A 103 -6.53 -3.75 -33.76
CA ASN A 103 -7.19 -5.02 -34.02
C ASN A 103 -6.25 -6.22 -33.82
N MET A 104 -5.65 -6.36 -32.64
CA MET A 104 -4.81 -7.49 -32.28
C MET A 104 -5.48 -8.37 -31.24
N PHE A 105 -5.44 -9.66 -31.48
CA PHE A 105 -5.89 -10.68 -30.57
C PHE A 105 -4.70 -11.59 -30.21
N LEU A 106 -4.33 -11.65 -28.94
CA LEU A 106 -3.25 -12.51 -28.42
C LEU A 106 -3.86 -13.50 -27.43
N ARG A 107 -3.79 -14.79 -27.74
CA ARG A 107 -4.45 -15.84 -26.97
C ARG A 107 -3.51 -16.99 -26.65
N GLY A 108 -3.57 -17.47 -25.40
CA GLY A 108 -3.01 -18.76 -24.98
C GLY A 108 -4.03 -19.90 -25.04
N SER A 109 -3.64 -21.07 -24.59
CA SER A 109 -4.50 -22.25 -24.42
C SER A 109 -5.07 -22.36 -22.99
N GLY A 110 -4.69 -21.47 -22.09
CA GLY A 110 -5.16 -21.39 -20.68
C GLY A 110 -4.10 -20.92 -19.71
N LYS A 111 -4.55 -20.50 -18.53
CA LYS A 111 -3.66 -20.15 -17.41
C LYS A 111 -2.82 -21.36 -17.02
N GLY A 112 -1.52 -21.18 -16.94
CA GLY A 112 -0.57 -22.24 -16.59
C GLY A 112 -0.04 -23.07 -17.76
N SER A 113 -0.72 -23.09 -18.92
CA SER A 113 -0.21 -23.75 -20.13
C SER A 113 0.67 -22.82 -20.98
N CYS A 114 0.34 -21.53 -21.01
CA CYS A 114 1.11 -20.52 -21.72
C CYS A 114 1.54 -19.43 -20.72
N GLN A 115 2.84 -19.13 -20.67
CA GLN A 115 3.39 -18.13 -19.77
C GLN A 115 4.27 -17.14 -20.54
N ILE A 116 4.08 -15.85 -20.30
CA ILE A 116 4.97 -14.77 -20.76
C ILE A 116 5.65 -14.20 -19.52
N LEU A 117 6.96 -14.37 -19.42
CA LEU A 117 7.72 -14.00 -18.24
C LEU A 117 8.80 -12.97 -18.55
N THR A 118 9.05 -12.07 -17.60
CA THR A 118 10.19 -11.16 -17.61
C THR A 118 11.06 -11.36 -16.36
N GLU A 119 12.35 -11.06 -16.47
CA GLU A 119 13.31 -11.16 -15.38
C GLU A 119 13.57 -9.81 -14.70
N PRO A 120 13.73 -8.69 -15.43
CA PRO A 120 13.95 -7.37 -14.83
C PRO A 120 12.82 -6.95 -13.89
N ARG A 121 13.18 -6.54 -12.67
CA ARG A 121 12.22 -6.13 -11.63
C ARG A 121 11.65 -4.73 -11.83
N TYR A 122 12.33 -3.89 -12.63
CA TYR A 122 11.88 -2.53 -12.94
C TYR A 122 11.01 -2.47 -14.21
N ALA A 123 10.93 -3.55 -14.99
CA ALA A 123 10.11 -3.65 -16.18
C ALA A 123 8.66 -4.05 -15.83
N ASN A 124 7.68 -3.54 -16.60
CA ASN A 124 6.42 -4.24 -16.73
C ASN A 124 6.61 -5.49 -17.60
N VAL A 125 5.81 -6.53 -17.39
CA VAL A 125 5.88 -7.72 -18.26
C VAL A 125 5.39 -7.38 -19.66
N LEU A 126 4.24 -6.71 -19.75
CA LEU A 126 3.64 -6.26 -21.00
C LEU A 126 3.18 -4.81 -20.88
N THR A 127 3.59 -3.96 -21.80
CA THR A 127 3.08 -2.60 -21.92
C THR A 127 2.45 -2.37 -23.31
N LEU A 128 1.19 -1.95 -23.32
CA LEU A 128 0.46 -1.50 -24.52
C LEU A 128 0.42 0.03 -24.54
N MET A 129 0.84 0.65 -25.64
CA MET A 129 0.86 2.09 -25.80
C MET A 129 0.13 2.53 -27.08
N ASN A 130 -0.85 3.42 -26.94
CA ASN A 130 -1.61 3.97 -28.07
C ASN A 130 -2.17 2.88 -28.98
N CYS A 131 -2.66 1.79 -28.40
CA CYS A 131 -3.26 0.67 -29.12
C CYS A 131 -4.79 0.78 -29.12
N THR A 132 -5.43 0.17 -30.11
CA THR A 132 -6.88 0.18 -30.23
C THR A 132 -7.40 -1.22 -30.59
N ASN A 133 -8.50 -1.65 -29.93
CA ASN A 133 -9.12 -2.95 -30.12
C ASN A 133 -8.12 -4.11 -29.93
N VAL A 134 -7.55 -4.20 -28.74
CA VAL A 134 -6.61 -5.26 -28.36
C VAL A 134 -7.26 -6.20 -27.34
N VAL A 135 -7.16 -7.49 -27.58
CA VAL A 135 -7.61 -8.54 -26.66
C VAL A 135 -6.41 -9.41 -26.27
N LEU A 136 -6.19 -9.53 -24.97
CA LEU A 136 -5.24 -10.45 -24.36
C LEU A 136 -6.01 -11.53 -23.63
N GLN A 137 -5.81 -12.82 -23.97
CA GLN A 137 -6.67 -13.88 -23.47
C GLN A 137 -5.93 -15.17 -23.10
N ASP A 138 -6.34 -15.78 -21.98
CA ASP A 138 -6.03 -17.18 -21.59
C ASP A 138 -4.53 -17.52 -21.52
N PHE A 139 -3.71 -16.65 -20.95
CA PHE A 139 -2.29 -16.94 -20.61
C PHE A 139 -1.92 -16.34 -19.26
N THR A 140 -0.75 -16.69 -18.75
CA THR A 140 -0.17 -16.10 -17.55
C THR A 140 0.95 -15.14 -17.90
N ALA A 141 1.02 -13.99 -17.24
CA ALA A 141 2.14 -13.05 -17.35
C ALA A 141 2.67 -12.72 -15.95
N GLY A 142 3.99 -12.68 -15.79
CA GLY A 142 4.59 -12.42 -14.49
C GLY A 142 6.10 -12.25 -14.51
N HIS A 143 6.64 -11.96 -13.31
CA HIS A 143 8.08 -11.89 -13.08
C HIS A 143 8.60 -13.24 -12.56
N THR A 144 9.85 -13.58 -12.92
CA THR A 144 10.49 -14.82 -12.46
C THR A 144 11.04 -14.73 -11.05
N GLN A 145 11.27 -13.53 -10.55
CA GLN A 145 11.86 -13.28 -9.24
C GLN A 145 10.82 -12.61 -8.33
N GLY A 146 10.66 -13.13 -7.13
CA GLY A 146 9.87 -12.50 -6.09
C GLY A 146 10.60 -11.33 -5.42
N GLY A 147 9.88 -10.58 -4.60
CA GLY A 147 10.38 -9.44 -3.84
C GLY A 147 10.00 -8.10 -4.45
N GLU A 148 10.63 -7.03 -3.97
CA GLU A 148 10.27 -5.67 -4.33
C GLU A 148 10.71 -5.30 -5.75
N CYS A 149 9.76 -4.90 -6.56
CA CYS A 149 10.02 -4.37 -7.89
C CYS A 149 9.22 -3.09 -8.13
N MET A 150 9.79 -2.21 -8.91
CA MET A 150 9.11 -0.99 -9.38
C MET A 150 8.26 -1.23 -10.63
N GLY A 151 8.51 -2.33 -11.36
CA GLY A 151 7.70 -2.73 -12.51
C GLY A 151 6.35 -3.34 -12.09
N GLY A 152 5.39 -3.32 -13.00
CA GLY A 152 4.10 -4.00 -12.86
C GLY A 152 4.00 -5.21 -13.78
N VAL A 153 2.79 -5.77 -13.90
CA VAL A 153 2.57 -6.90 -14.82
C VAL A 153 2.03 -6.40 -16.16
N LEU A 154 0.83 -5.86 -16.19
CA LEU A 154 0.21 -5.35 -17.42
C LEU A 154 0.02 -3.84 -17.32
N SER A 155 0.63 -3.09 -18.25
CA SER A 155 0.49 -1.64 -18.37
C SER A 155 -0.22 -1.27 -19.67
N ILE A 156 -1.26 -0.42 -19.62
CA ILE A 156 -2.08 0.01 -20.75
C ILE A 156 -2.11 1.54 -20.76
N GLN A 157 -1.52 2.18 -21.77
CA GLN A 157 -1.32 3.62 -21.81
C GLN A 157 -1.87 4.23 -23.11
N GLY A 158 -2.74 5.23 -23.02
CA GLY A 158 -3.31 5.92 -24.17
C GLY A 158 -4.12 5.01 -25.12
N CYS A 159 -4.69 3.92 -24.61
CA CYS A 159 -5.33 2.90 -25.42
C CYS A 159 -6.86 3.04 -25.44
N MET A 160 -7.49 2.42 -26.43
CA MET A 160 -8.93 2.37 -26.57
C MET A 160 -9.40 0.94 -26.85
N ASN A 161 -10.49 0.50 -26.14
CA ASN A 161 -11.08 -0.82 -26.30
C ASN A 161 -10.05 -1.96 -26.08
N VAL A 162 -9.51 -2.05 -24.88
CA VAL A 162 -8.57 -3.12 -24.50
C VAL A 162 -9.26 -4.08 -23.53
N SER A 163 -9.20 -5.38 -23.84
CA SER A 163 -9.69 -6.45 -22.98
C SER A 163 -8.55 -7.35 -22.50
N ALA A 164 -8.51 -7.59 -21.21
CA ALA A 164 -7.72 -8.64 -20.55
C ALA A 164 -8.70 -9.71 -20.04
N GLU A 165 -8.67 -10.91 -20.65
CA GLU A 165 -9.66 -11.96 -20.40
C GLU A 165 -8.98 -13.26 -19.97
N GLY A 166 -9.40 -13.81 -18.85
CA GLY A 166 -8.88 -15.10 -18.40
C GLY A 166 -7.37 -15.13 -18.11
N LEU A 167 -6.73 -14.01 -17.84
CA LEU A 167 -5.30 -13.94 -17.57
C LEU A 167 -4.94 -14.32 -16.13
N GLY A 168 -3.77 -14.92 -15.94
CA GLY A 168 -3.05 -14.94 -14.68
C GLY A 168 -2.02 -13.82 -14.66
N LEU A 169 -2.11 -12.89 -13.73
CA LEU A 169 -1.20 -11.75 -13.63
C LEU A 169 -0.53 -11.75 -12.28
N PHE A 170 0.77 -12.05 -12.24
CA PHE A 170 1.47 -12.21 -10.98
C PHE A 170 2.89 -11.63 -11.00
N GLY A 171 3.43 -11.50 -9.83
CA GLY A 171 4.85 -11.25 -9.68
C GLY A 171 5.19 -10.24 -8.62
N CYS A 172 6.47 -10.00 -8.47
CA CYS A 172 7.03 -9.04 -7.54
C CYS A 172 6.71 -7.58 -7.87
N GLY A 173 6.00 -7.32 -9.00
CA GLY A 173 5.67 -5.99 -9.48
C GLY A 173 4.78 -5.20 -8.53
N THR A 174 4.91 -3.90 -8.58
CA THR A 174 4.09 -3.01 -7.76
C THR A 174 2.61 -3.10 -8.11
N THR A 175 2.26 -3.39 -9.37
CA THR A 175 0.87 -3.29 -9.85
C THR A 175 0.52 -4.43 -10.80
N GLY A 176 -0.60 -5.09 -10.56
CA GLY A 176 -1.10 -6.15 -11.43
C GLY A 176 -1.55 -5.61 -12.79
N VAL A 177 -2.49 -4.66 -12.81
CA VAL A 177 -2.94 -3.96 -14.01
C VAL A 177 -2.87 -2.46 -13.78
N ARG A 178 -2.10 -1.76 -14.60
CA ARG A 178 -2.05 -0.30 -14.65
C ARG A 178 -2.68 0.20 -15.95
N THR A 179 -3.62 1.13 -15.83
CA THR A 179 -4.25 1.77 -16.99
C THR A 179 -4.15 3.28 -16.87
N GLU A 180 -3.76 3.97 -17.95
CA GLU A 180 -3.56 5.42 -17.92
C GLU A 180 -4.01 6.06 -19.25
N LEU A 181 -4.80 7.15 -19.17
CA LEU A 181 -5.31 7.87 -20.34
C LEU A 181 -6.07 6.95 -21.33
N CYS A 182 -6.88 6.03 -20.82
CA CYS A 182 -7.55 5.01 -21.63
C CYS A 182 -9.06 5.21 -21.70
N THR A 183 -9.65 4.59 -22.73
CA THR A 183 -11.10 4.51 -22.86
C THR A 183 -11.52 3.05 -23.10
N ASN A 184 -12.56 2.59 -22.37
CA ASN A 184 -13.11 1.24 -22.46
C ASN A 184 -12.06 0.14 -22.22
N VAL A 185 -11.62 0.01 -20.97
CA VAL A 185 -10.75 -1.09 -20.53
C VAL A 185 -11.58 -2.11 -19.79
N ARG A 186 -11.42 -3.38 -20.14
CA ARG A 186 -12.10 -4.52 -19.53
C ARG A 186 -11.09 -5.52 -18.96
N VAL A 187 -11.30 -5.92 -17.71
CA VAL A 187 -10.56 -7.00 -17.04
C VAL A 187 -11.58 -8.04 -16.60
N SER A 188 -11.57 -9.23 -17.19
CA SER A 188 -12.60 -10.23 -16.99
C SER A 188 -12.04 -11.64 -16.81
N GLY A 189 -12.50 -12.35 -15.79
CA GLY A 189 -12.04 -13.73 -15.52
C GLY A 189 -10.56 -13.85 -15.17
N CYS A 190 -9.90 -12.74 -14.81
CA CYS A 190 -8.49 -12.71 -14.49
C CYS A 190 -8.21 -13.17 -13.05
N ASP A 191 -7.01 -13.66 -12.81
CA ASP A 191 -6.46 -13.93 -11.49
C ASP A 191 -5.25 -13.02 -11.29
N ILE A 192 -5.36 -12.00 -10.42
CA ILE A 192 -4.34 -10.98 -10.15
C ILE A 192 -3.83 -11.22 -8.73
N TYR A 193 -2.54 -11.57 -8.60
CA TYR A 193 -2.01 -12.01 -7.32
C TYR A 193 -0.52 -11.72 -7.14
N GLU A 194 -0.09 -11.74 -5.87
CA GLU A 194 1.32 -11.52 -5.49
C GLU A 194 1.89 -10.19 -6.02
N CYS A 195 1.05 -9.15 -6.10
CA CYS A 195 1.50 -7.80 -6.46
C CYS A 195 1.75 -6.99 -5.18
N SER A 196 2.94 -6.43 -5.04
CA SER A 196 3.41 -5.85 -3.79
C SER A 196 2.70 -4.57 -3.34
N PHE A 197 1.99 -3.88 -4.23
CA PHE A 197 1.37 -2.59 -3.88
C PHE A 197 -0.09 -2.46 -4.35
N THR A 198 -0.43 -2.68 -5.62
CA THR A 198 -1.77 -2.43 -6.14
C THR A 198 -2.25 -3.56 -7.05
N GLY A 199 -3.49 -4.01 -6.88
CA GLY A 199 -4.11 -4.92 -7.83
C GLY A 199 -4.40 -4.23 -9.16
N ILE A 200 -5.25 -3.21 -9.15
CA ILE A 200 -5.62 -2.43 -10.33
C ILE A 200 -5.43 -0.94 -10.05
N HIS A 201 -4.59 -0.30 -10.85
CA HIS A 201 -4.34 1.14 -10.84
C HIS A 201 -4.87 1.77 -12.13
N ALA A 202 -5.85 2.64 -12.03
CA ALA A 202 -6.39 3.38 -13.17
C ALA A 202 -6.26 4.90 -12.94
N SER A 203 -5.72 5.60 -13.94
CA SER A 203 -5.60 7.06 -13.94
C SER A 203 -6.14 7.63 -15.24
N GLN A 204 -7.08 8.57 -15.16
CA GLN A 204 -7.71 9.23 -16.30
C GLN A 204 -8.31 8.23 -17.29
N VAL A 205 -9.09 7.27 -16.76
CA VAL A 205 -9.75 6.23 -17.56
C VAL A 205 -11.25 6.49 -17.61
N ASP A 206 -11.81 6.45 -18.81
CA ASP A 206 -13.24 6.48 -19.02
C ASP A 206 -13.75 5.10 -19.46
N GLY A 207 -14.56 4.46 -18.62
CA GLY A 207 -15.05 3.11 -18.85
C GLY A 207 -14.04 2.03 -18.43
N LEU A 208 -13.93 1.76 -17.13
CA LEU A 208 -13.22 0.60 -16.60
C LEU A 208 -14.22 -0.44 -16.08
N THR A 209 -14.16 -1.64 -16.63
CA THR A 209 -14.96 -2.77 -16.16
C THR A 209 -14.06 -3.88 -15.65
N VAL A 210 -14.23 -4.27 -14.38
CA VAL A 210 -13.55 -5.43 -13.77
C VAL A 210 -14.64 -6.41 -13.34
N GLN A 211 -14.60 -7.62 -13.86
CA GLN A 211 -15.66 -8.60 -13.56
C GLN A 211 -15.15 -10.04 -13.52
N ASN A 212 -15.87 -10.89 -12.76
CA ASN A 212 -15.58 -12.33 -12.67
C ASN A 212 -14.09 -12.63 -12.40
N SER A 213 -13.40 -11.75 -11.68
CA SER A 213 -11.94 -11.80 -11.49
C SER A 213 -11.58 -12.05 -10.03
N LYS A 214 -10.38 -12.59 -9.81
CA LYS A 214 -9.80 -12.78 -8.48
C LYS A 214 -8.70 -11.75 -8.26
N LEU A 215 -8.75 -11.08 -7.11
CA LEU A 215 -7.73 -10.14 -6.65
C LEU A 215 -7.29 -10.60 -5.26
N ARG A 216 -6.11 -11.23 -5.17
CA ARG A 216 -5.67 -11.92 -3.96
C ARG A 216 -4.18 -11.78 -3.69
N GLU A 217 -3.79 -11.92 -2.42
CA GLU A 217 -2.39 -11.88 -2.01
C GLU A 217 -1.70 -10.58 -2.47
N LEU A 218 -2.45 -9.46 -2.42
CA LEU A 218 -2.00 -8.14 -2.82
C LEU A 218 -1.54 -7.33 -1.61
N GLY A 219 -0.65 -6.39 -1.88
CA GLY A 219 -0.15 -5.44 -0.91
C GLY A 219 1.00 -5.98 -0.07
N ASN A 220 1.72 -5.06 0.54
CA ASN A 220 2.74 -5.35 1.52
C ASN A 220 2.68 -4.26 2.59
N ILE A 221 2.51 -4.65 3.86
CA ILE A 221 2.45 -3.75 5.02
C ILE A 221 3.68 -2.85 5.08
N GLN A 222 4.82 -3.37 4.68
CA GLN A 222 6.12 -2.73 4.74
C GLN A 222 6.19 -1.38 3.99
N TYR A 223 5.42 -1.23 2.89
CA TYR A 223 5.44 -0.02 2.05
C TYR A 223 4.20 0.85 2.17
N GLY A 224 3.57 0.89 3.33
CA GLY A 224 2.36 1.70 3.55
C GLY A 224 1.07 1.03 3.07
N GLY A 225 1.10 -0.32 2.91
CA GLY A 225 -0.09 -1.14 2.81
C GLY A 225 -0.76 -1.26 1.45
N GLY A 226 -0.39 -0.57 0.42
CA GLY A 226 -0.99 -0.73 -0.92
C GLY A 226 -2.52 -0.67 -0.97
N GLN A 227 -3.09 -1.03 -2.10
CA GLN A 227 -4.55 -1.06 -2.31
C GLN A 227 -5.00 -2.10 -3.34
N VAL A 228 -6.23 -2.59 -3.22
CA VAL A 228 -6.75 -3.48 -4.28
C VAL A 228 -7.08 -2.66 -5.52
N PHE A 229 -7.80 -1.55 -5.36
CA PHE A 229 -8.11 -0.61 -6.45
C PHE A 229 -7.61 0.80 -6.11
N PHE A 230 -6.81 1.38 -7.01
CA PHE A 230 -6.49 2.80 -7.00
C PHE A 230 -7.03 3.47 -8.27
N LEU A 231 -7.90 4.47 -8.09
CA LEU A 231 -8.61 5.15 -9.17
C LEU A 231 -8.37 6.66 -9.06
N ASP A 232 -7.74 7.25 -10.05
CA ASP A 232 -7.51 8.70 -10.12
C ASP A 232 -8.16 9.30 -11.35
N GLN A 233 -9.03 10.28 -11.17
CA GLN A 233 -9.71 11.00 -12.26
C GLN A 233 -10.44 10.08 -13.26
N CYS A 234 -11.00 8.98 -12.79
CA CYS A 234 -11.73 8.03 -13.64
C CYS A 234 -13.23 8.35 -13.73
N SER A 235 -13.89 7.77 -14.73
CA SER A 235 -15.34 7.79 -14.90
C SER A 235 -15.85 6.43 -15.39
N ASN A 236 -17.14 6.13 -15.15
CA ASN A 236 -17.78 4.90 -15.60
C ASN A 236 -17.03 3.62 -15.15
N VAL A 237 -16.71 3.54 -13.85
CA VAL A 237 -16.01 2.38 -13.26
C VAL A 237 -17.03 1.40 -12.70
N THR A 238 -16.88 0.12 -13.07
CA THR A 238 -17.69 -0.98 -12.54
C THR A 238 -16.81 -2.14 -12.13
N VAL A 239 -17.02 -2.65 -10.91
CA VAL A 239 -16.40 -3.88 -10.39
C VAL A 239 -17.51 -4.80 -9.94
N SER A 240 -17.66 -5.96 -10.60
CA SER A 240 -18.72 -6.91 -10.28
C SER A 240 -18.28 -8.37 -10.32
N ASP A 241 -18.96 -9.20 -9.54
CA ASP A 241 -18.78 -10.65 -9.54
C ASP A 241 -17.30 -11.08 -9.29
N CYS A 242 -16.55 -10.29 -8.51
CA CYS A 242 -15.14 -10.54 -8.22
C CYS A 242 -14.95 -11.17 -6.83
N GLU A 243 -13.88 -11.96 -6.71
CA GLU A 243 -13.37 -12.47 -5.44
C GLU A 243 -12.17 -11.60 -5.01
N ILE A 244 -12.32 -10.82 -3.94
CA ILE A 244 -11.29 -9.94 -3.36
C ILE A 244 -10.89 -10.57 -2.03
N THR A 245 -9.81 -11.35 -2.01
CA THR A 245 -9.52 -12.23 -0.87
C THR A 245 -8.06 -12.27 -0.50
N ASP A 246 -7.80 -12.50 0.79
CA ASP A 246 -6.45 -12.79 1.30
C ASP A 246 -5.43 -11.64 1.03
N ASN A 247 -5.91 -10.40 0.94
CA ASN A 247 -5.08 -9.23 0.70
C ASN A 247 -4.66 -8.57 2.01
N THR A 248 -3.47 -7.96 2.01
CA THR A 248 -2.99 -7.15 3.12
C THR A 248 -2.71 -5.74 2.62
N VAL A 249 -3.69 -4.84 2.80
CA VAL A 249 -3.72 -3.53 2.13
C VAL A 249 -4.14 -2.42 3.09
N ALA A 250 -3.78 -1.19 2.77
CA ALA A 250 -4.33 -0.02 3.45
C ALA A 250 -5.79 0.24 3.04
N TRP A 251 -6.12 0.03 1.76
CA TRP A 251 -7.46 0.27 1.22
C TRP A 251 -7.90 -0.85 0.25
N VAL A 252 -9.17 -1.25 0.32
CA VAL A 252 -9.74 -2.07 -0.76
C VAL A 252 -10.03 -1.18 -1.97
N VAL A 253 -10.70 -0.06 -1.76
CA VAL A 253 -10.94 0.94 -2.79
C VAL A 253 -10.37 2.29 -2.34
N ASN A 254 -9.44 2.82 -3.10
CA ASN A 254 -8.88 4.15 -2.93
C ASN A 254 -9.09 4.94 -4.22
N TYR A 255 -9.93 5.97 -4.19
CA TYR A 255 -10.08 6.80 -5.36
C TYR A 255 -10.03 8.29 -5.08
N TYR A 256 -9.43 9.04 -6.01
CA TYR A 256 -9.25 10.46 -5.96
C TYR A 256 -9.82 11.11 -7.23
N MET A 257 -10.60 12.19 -7.06
CA MET A 257 -11.24 12.93 -8.17
C MET A 257 -11.99 12.05 -9.20
N THR A 258 -12.31 10.83 -8.85
CA THR A 258 -13.08 9.88 -9.68
C THR A 258 -14.56 10.22 -9.60
N LYS A 259 -15.28 10.25 -10.74
CA LYS A 259 -16.67 10.69 -10.79
C LYS A 259 -17.63 9.73 -10.10
N GLY A 260 -17.29 8.45 -10.06
CA GLY A 260 -18.06 7.44 -9.38
C GLY A 260 -17.67 6.01 -9.76
N MET A 261 -18.08 5.06 -8.92
CA MET A 261 -17.79 3.63 -9.08
C MET A 261 -19.01 2.81 -8.64
N LYS A 262 -19.24 1.71 -9.35
CA LYS A 262 -20.15 0.64 -8.92
C LYS A 262 -19.34 -0.55 -8.45
N LEU A 263 -19.67 -1.04 -7.25
CA LEU A 263 -19.08 -2.24 -6.66
C LEU A 263 -20.25 -3.18 -6.33
N THR A 264 -20.51 -4.19 -7.17
CA THR A 264 -21.71 -5.02 -7.08
C THR A 264 -21.41 -6.51 -7.12
N ASP A 265 -22.12 -7.29 -6.30
CA ASP A 265 -22.09 -8.75 -6.30
C ASP A 265 -20.68 -9.37 -6.09
N ASN A 266 -19.78 -8.66 -5.39
CA ASN A 266 -18.45 -9.15 -5.10
C ASN A 266 -18.38 -9.90 -3.77
N THR A 267 -17.44 -10.83 -3.66
CA THR A 267 -17.05 -11.46 -2.40
C THR A 267 -15.75 -10.81 -1.90
N VAL A 268 -15.81 -10.13 -0.77
CA VAL A 268 -14.66 -9.50 -0.10
C VAL A 268 -14.41 -10.27 1.20
N ALA A 269 -13.39 -11.13 1.22
CA ALA A 269 -13.22 -12.06 2.35
C ALA A 269 -11.75 -12.26 2.74
N ARG A 270 -11.51 -12.44 4.03
CA ARG A 270 -10.18 -12.74 4.63
C ARG A 270 -9.11 -11.69 4.32
N ASN A 271 -9.52 -10.44 4.07
CA ASN A 271 -8.59 -9.35 3.85
C ASN A 271 -8.17 -8.73 5.20
N ARG A 272 -6.93 -8.31 5.28
CA ARG A 272 -6.43 -7.43 6.32
C ARG A 272 -6.36 -6.01 5.75
N VAL A 273 -7.20 -5.12 6.28
CA VAL A 273 -7.29 -3.73 5.81
C VAL A 273 -6.84 -2.80 6.93
N GLU A 274 -5.67 -2.21 6.81
CA GLU A 274 -5.02 -1.44 7.87
C GLU A 274 -5.48 0.02 7.95
N GLY A 275 -5.94 0.58 6.86
CA GLY A 275 -6.57 1.89 6.81
C GLY A 275 -8.09 1.79 6.85
N CYS A 276 -8.75 1.96 5.72
CA CYS A 276 -10.18 1.77 5.57
C CYS A 276 -10.53 0.99 4.30
N VAL A 277 -11.73 0.37 4.29
CA VAL A 277 -12.17 -0.36 3.10
C VAL A 277 -12.34 0.60 1.92
N PHE A 278 -12.95 1.76 2.17
CA PHE A 278 -13.26 2.76 1.15
C PHE A 278 -12.68 4.14 1.48
N ASN A 279 -11.60 4.52 0.78
CA ASN A 279 -11.05 5.88 0.81
C ASN A 279 -11.55 6.64 -0.43
N ILE A 280 -12.47 7.59 -0.22
CA ILE A 280 -13.22 8.23 -1.30
C ILE A 280 -12.96 9.74 -1.30
N GLY A 281 -12.09 10.19 -2.20
CA GLY A 281 -11.72 11.59 -2.40
C GLY A 281 -12.64 12.36 -3.38
N GLY A 282 -13.96 12.10 -3.34
CA GLY A 282 -14.96 12.76 -4.20
C GLY A 282 -15.78 11.77 -5.03
N GLY A 283 -16.79 12.25 -5.76
CA GLY A 283 -17.68 11.41 -6.56
C GLY A 283 -18.67 10.60 -5.73
N TRP A 284 -19.13 9.47 -6.28
CA TRP A 284 -20.10 8.59 -5.65
C TRP A 284 -19.63 7.12 -5.69
N LEU A 285 -20.07 6.33 -4.73
CA LEU A 285 -19.84 4.89 -4.66
C LEU A 285 -21.19 4.17 -4.49
N GLU A 286 -21.55 3.33 -5.45
CA GLU A 286 -22.70 2.43 -5.36
C GLU A 286 -22.19 1.06 -4.93
N ILE A 287 -22.73 0.54 -3.82
CA ILE A 287 -22.37 -0.77 -3.28
C ILE A 287 -23.67 -1.56 -3.15
N ASP A 288 -23.79 -2.67 -3.87
CA ASP A 288 -24.96 -3.53 -3.83
C ASP A 288 -24.59 -5.00 -4.01
N GLY A 289 -25.29 -5.90 -3.33
CA GLY A 289 -25.12 -7.35 -3.49
C GLY A 289 -23.77 -7.92 -3.03
N ASN A 290 -22.87 -7.12 -2.46
CA ASN A 290 -21.55 -7.63 -2.05
C ASN A 290 -21.64 -8.42 -0.74
N THR A 291 -20.79 -9.43 -0.61
CA THR A 291 -20.60 -10.22 0.60
C THR A 291 -19.27 -9.87 1.24
N PHE A 292 -19.27 -9.52 2.53
CA PHE A 292 -18.06 -9.22 3.31
C PHE A 292 -17.93 -10.27 4.42
N GLU A 293 -16.86 -11.09 4.40
CA GLU A 293 -16.72 -12.22 5.33
C GLU A 293 -15.30 -12.32 5.89
N ASN A 294 -15.17 -12.47 7.20
CA ASN A 294 -13.92 -12.77 7.88
C ASN A 294 -12.78 -11.79 7.54
N ASN A 295 -13.10 -10.51 7.31
CA ASN A 295 -12.09 -9.50 7.07
C ASN A 295 -11.63 -8.90 8.42
N ASN A 296 -10.36 -8.64 8.54
CA ASN A 296 -9.82 -7.82 9.62
C ASN A 296 -9.72 -6.38 9.09
N ILE A 297 -10.71 -5.55 9.41
CA ILE A 297 -10.81 -4.17 8.94
C ILE A 297 -10.78 -3.20 10.11
N ARG A 298 -10.04 -2.10 9.94
CA ARG A 298 -9.98 -1.02 10.93
C ARG A 298 -11.19 -0.08 10.83
N SER A 299 -11.54 0.31 9.61
CA SER A 299 -12.64 1.24 9.33
C SER A 299 -13.25 0.94 7.97
N TRP A 300 -14.52 1.26 7.81
CA TRP A 300 -15.18 1.18 6.51
C TRP A 300 -14.86 2.39 5.63
N PHE A 301 -14.71 3.57 6.23
CA PHE A 301 -14.45 4.84 5.53
C PHE A 301 -13.36 5.63 6.24
N ASP A 302 -12.67 6.51 5.52
CA ASP A 302 -11.60 7.39 6.03
C ASP A 302 -12.08 8.41 7.09
N ARG A 303 -13.38 8.46 7.39
CA ARG A 303 -13.94 9.38 8.39
C ARG A 303 -14.54 8.63 9.56
N PRO A 304 -13.92 8.72 10.76
CA PRO A 304 -14.40 8.02 11.96
C PRO A 304 -15.70 8.59 12.55
N ASP A 305 -16.22 9.70 12.04
CA ASP A 305 -17.40 10.38 12.58
C ASP A 305 -18.75 9.82 12.06
N GLY A 306 -18.72 8.72 11.29
CA GLY A 306 -19.94 8.10 10.77
C GLY A 306 -20.72 8.97 9.77
N THR A 307 -20.12 10.04 9.25
CA THR A 307 -20.75 10.87 8.23
C THR A 307 -20.96 10.04 6.97
N VAL A 308 -22.22 9.72 6.69
CA VAL A 308 -22.65 9.16 5.41
C VAL A 308 -22.25 10.14 4.33
N ILE A 309 -21.37 9.73 3.43
CA ILE A 309 -21.02 10.55 2.26
C ILE A 309 -22.27 10.56 1.37
N ASP A 310 -22.83 11.73 1.12
CA ASP A 310 -23.95 11.90 0.17
C ASP A 310 -23.58 11.24 -1.16
N GLY A 311 -24.36 10.23 -1.59
CA GLY A 311 -24.16 9.51 -2.85
C GLY A 311 -23.77 8.04 -2.70
N ILE A 312 -23.62 7.51 -1.50
CA ILE A 312 -23.51 6.06 -1.30
C ILE A 312 -24.91 5.45 -1.45
N GLY A 313 -25.04 4.50 -2.36
CA GLY A 313 -26.29 3.84 -2.66
C GLY A 313 -27.00 3.25 -1.42
N LYS A 314 -28.31 3.16 -1.48
CA LYS A 314 -29.27 2.95 -0.38
C LYS A 314 -29.15 1.66 0.45
N THR A 315 -28.08 0.90 0.37
CA THR A 315 -27.99 -0.46 0.96
C THR A 315 -27.03 -0.63 2.11
N TRP A 316 -26.48 0.45 2.69
CA TRP A 316 -25.83 0.34 3.99
C TRP A 316 -26.87 0.22 5.07
N THR A 317 -27.10 -1.01 5.55
CA THR A 317 -27.89 -1.23 6.76
C THR A 317 -27.01 -0.95 7.97
N GLU A 318 -27.63 -0.45 9.06
CA GLU A 318 -26.98 -0.35 10.38
C GLU A 318 -26.29 -1.67 10.78
N GLU A 319 -26.80 -2.81 10.33
CA GLU A 319 -26.19 -4.14 10.47
C GLU A 319 -24.81 -4.27 9.81
N MET A 320 -24.55 -3.64 8.65
CA MET A 320 -23.23 -3.64 8.01
C MET A 320 -22.26 -2.68 8.70
N LEU A 321 -22.77 -1.65 9.36
CA LEU A 321 -21.98 -0.76 10.22
C LEU A 321 -21.68 -1.40 11.59
N GLU A 322 -22.48 -2.36 12.02
CA GLU A 322 -22.26 -3.16 13.24
C GLU A 322 -21.43 -4.42 12.96
N LEU A 323 -21.36 -4.90 11.71
CA LEU A 323 -20.52 -6.01 11.32
C LEU A 323 -19.07 -5.52 11.19
N GLU A 324 -18.32 -5.69 12.28
CA GLU A 324 -16.86 -5.64 12.34
C GLU A 324 -16.19 -4.25 12.35
N TYR A 325 -16.77 -3.25 12.97
CA TYR A 325 -15.94 -2.34 13.71
C TYR A 325 -15.34 -3.13 14.89
N ASN A 326 -14.15 -3.70 14.69
CA ASN A 326 -13.25 -3.93 15.81
C ASN A 326 -12.70 -2.54 16.14
N PRO A 327 -13.27 -1.82 17.13
CA PRO A 327 -12.62 -0.64 17.65
C PRO A 327 -11.21 -1.07 18.06
N PRO A 328 -10.20 -0.20 18.00
CA PRO A 328 -8.97 -0.42 18.75
C PRO A 328 -9.41 -0.90 20.12
N ALA A 329 -8.97 -2.09 20.53
CA ALA A 329 -9.54 -2.91 21.59
C ALA A 329 -10.10 -2.01 22.69
N GLU A 330 -11.43 -2.08 22.93
CA GLU A 330 -12.09 -1.17 23.91
C GLU A 330 -11.14 -1.01 25.07
N LYS A 331 -10.90 0.24 25.56
CA LYS A 331 -10.04 0.50 26.72
C LYS A 331 -10.40 -0.51 27.80
N GLN A 332 -9.88 -1.72 27.68
CA GLN A 332 -10.01 -2.73 28.69
C GLN A 332 -9.26 -2.17 29.89
N PRO A 333 -9.88 -2.02 31.06
CA PRO A 333 -9.11 -1.66 32.25
C PRO A 333 -7.94 -2.62 32.32
N ALA A 334 -6.71 -2.07 32.44
CA ALA A 334 -5.51 -2.87 32.56
C ALA A 334 -5.75 -3.95 33.63
N GLY A 335 -5.81 -5.20 33.20
CA GLY A 335 -5.92 -6.34 34.10
C GLY A 335 -4.62 -6.53 34.90
N ASP A 336 -4.63 -7.47 35.84
CA ASP A 336 -3.40 -7.87 36.51
C ASP A 336 -2.46 -8.48 35.49
N ARG A 337 -1.24 -7.93 35.36
CA ARG A 337 -0.19 -8.45 34.48
C ARG A 337 0.52 -9.63 35.12
N THR A 338 0.85 -10.64 34.32
CA THR A 338 1.74 -11.72 34.76
C THR A 338 3.20 -11.28 34.57
N GLU A 339 3.98 -11.24 35.65
CA GLU A 339 5.43 -10.93 35.58
C GLU A 339 6.19 -12.12 34.99
N VAL A 340 6.98 -11.86 33.95
CA VAL A 340 7.88 -12.80 33.29
C VAL A 340 9.28 -12.21 33.24
N LYS A 341 10.23 -12.83 33.94
CA LYS A 341 11.65 -12.44 33.90
C LYS A 341 12.33 -13.11 32.72
N VAL A 342 13.07 -12.35 31.95
CA VAL A 342 13.75 -12.79 30.74
C VAL A 342 15.22 -12.41 30.77
N ALA A 343 16.09 -13.33 30.35
CA ALA A 343 17.53 -13.16 30.29
C ALA A 343 18.09 -13.26 28.86
N THR A 344 17.29 -13.66 27.91
CA THR A 344 17.69 -13.77 26.49
C THR A 344 16.68 -13.10 25.58
N VAL A 345 17.09 -12.78 24.35
CA VAL A 345 16.19 -12.25 23.33
C VAL A 345 15.08 -13.24 22.96
N ASP A 346 15.38 -14.54 22.93
CA ASP A 346 14.39 -15.57 22.65
C ASP A 346 13.31 -15.65 23.74
N GLU A 347 13.71 -15.51 25.01
CA GLU A 347 12.76 -15.43 26.13
C GLU A 347 11.95 -14.13 26.08
N LEU A 348 12.57 -13.00 25.69
CA LEU A 348 11.87 -11.73 25.47
C LEU A 348 10.76 -11.89 24.41
N LEU A 349 11.09 -12.45 23.25
CA LEU A 349 10.11 -12.66 22.17
C LEU A 349 9.02 -13.65 22.58
N ALA A 350 9.35 -14.74 23.25
CA ALA A 350 8.41 -15.73 23.73
C ALA A 350 7.44 -15.19 24.82
N ALA A 351 7.85 -14.12 25.54
CA ALA A 351 7.04 -13.49 26.57
C ALA A 351 6.08 -12.41 26.04
N ILE A 352 6.16 -12.05 24.76
CA ILE A 352 5.25 -11.05 24.15
C ILE A 352 3.85 -11.66 24.06
N ALA A 353 2.95 -11.19 24.93
CA ALA A 353 1.55 -11.62 25.01
C ALA A 353 0.72 -10.58 25.76
N PRO A 354 -0.62 -10.59 25.63
CA PRO A 354 -1.50 -9.76 26.44
C PRO A 354 -1.33 -10.00 27.95
N ASP A 355 -1.64 -8.98 28.75
CA ASP A 355 -1.59 -9.02 30.22
C ASP A 355 -0.24 -9.50 30.79
N THR A 356 0.86 -9.06 30.17
CA THR A 356 2.22 -9.50 30.52
C THR A 356 3.09 -8.31 30.95
N GLU A 357 3.84 -8.49 32.04
CA GLU A 357 4.94 -7.63 32.46
C GLU A 357 6.26 -8.34 32.22
N ILE A 358 7.00 -7.91 31.22
CA ILE A 358 8.33 -8.46 30.86
C ILE A 358 9.40 -7.71 31.61
N VAL A 359 10.17 -8.41 32.43
CA VAL A 359 11.26 -7.86 33.22
C VAL A 359 12.59 -8.31 32.64
N LEU A 360 13.33 -7.35 32.06
CA LEU A 360 14.65 -7.55 31.47
C LEU A 360 15.70 -7.64 32.61
N THR A 361 16.35 -8.77 32.75
CA THR A 361 17.32 -9.03 33.85
C THR A 361 18.77 -8.86 33.44
N GLU A 362 19.08 -8.83 32.15
CA GLU A 362 20.45 -8.72 31.62
C GLU A 362 20.75 -7.30 31.10
N GLU A 363 22.01 -7.03 30.90
CA GLU A 363 22.49 -5.73 30.44
C GLU A 363 22.28 -5.48 28.96
N PHE A 364 22.12 -6.54 28.15
CA PHE A 364 22.08 -6.40 26.69
C PHE A 364 21.19 -7.46 26.01
N TYR A 365 20.32 -6.98 25.12
CA TYR A 365 19.43 -7.79 24.27
C TYR A 365 19.61 -7.38 22.81
N ASP A 366 20.23 -8.25 22.02
CA ASP A 366 20.38 -8.05 20.58
C ASP A 366 19.25 -8.75 19.85
N LEU A 367 18.30 -7.99 19.31
CA LEU A 367 17.16 -8.53 18.57
C LEU A 367 17.61 -9.31 17.33
N SER A 368 18.74 -8.94 16.74
CA SER A 368 19.31 -9.65 15.58
C SER A 368 19.91 -11.01 15.92
N ALA A 369 20.06 -11.33 17.20
CA ALA A 369 20.57 -12.60 17.69
C ALA A 369 19.45 -13.61 18.03
N ALA A 370 18.18 -13.27 17.81
CA ALA A 370 17.05 -14.16 18.04
C ALA A 370 17.14 -15.43 17.18
N ALA A 371 16.80 -16.57 17.75
CA ALA A 371 16.85 -17.86 17.03
C ALA A 371 15.91 -17.91 15.83
N ASP A 372 14.82 -17.16 15.87
CA ASP A 372 13.81 -17.05 14.81
C ASP A 372 13.93 -15.74 14.01
N TYR A 373 15.07 -15.04 14.09
CA TYR A 373 15.29 -13.78 13.40
C TYR A 373 14.93 -13.84 11.91
N GLY A 374 14.03 -12.97 11.48
CA GLY A 374 13.52 -12.90 10.11
C GLY A 374 12.54 -14.01 9.72
N THR A 375 12.25 -14.96 10.59
CA THR A 375 11.38 -16.11 10.28
C THR A 375 10.28 -16.35 11.31
N GLY A 376 10.43 -15.81 12.52
CA GLY A 376 9.49 -15.99 13.62
C GLY A 376 8.16 -15.28 13.32
N HIS A 377 7.08 -16.00 13.62
CA HIS A 377 5.72 -15.50 13.53
C HIS A 377 4.87 -16.14 14.62
N THR A 378 4.22 -15.32 15.41
CA THR A 378 3.23 -15.73 16.42
C THR A 378 1.94 -14.90 16.25
N ASP A 379 0.95 -15.09 17.10
CA ASP A 379 -0.25 -14.25 17.13
C ASP A 379 0.07 -12.81 17.55
N TYR A 380 1.23 -12.56 18.17
CA TYR A 380 1.55 -11.28 18.82
C TYR A 380 2.80 -10.59 18.28
N TYR A 381 3.62 -11.25 17.49
CA TYR A 381 4.73 -10.62 16.76
C TYR A 381 5.08 -11.37 15.49
N TYR A 382 5.73 -10.64 14.58
CA TYR A 382 6.34 -11.18 13.38
C TYR A 382 7.55 -10.33 12.98
N TRP A 383 8.40 -10.88 12.13
CA TRP A 383 9.48 -10.14 11.50
C TRP A 383 9.02 -9.65 10.11
N SER A 384 9.09 -8.34 9.86
CA SER A 384 8.94 -7.76 8.52
C SER A 384 10.32 -7.55 7.91
N GLU A 385 10.47 -7.86 6.62
CA GLU A 385 11.75 -7.66 5.93
C GLU A 385 11.90 -6.18 5.55
N GLU A 386 13.02 -5.56 5.94
CA GLU A 386 13.44 -4.24 5.54
C GLU A 386 14.65 -4.34 4.60
N PHE A 387 15.10 -3.21 4.04
CA PHE A 387 16.16 -3.19 3.03
C PHE A 387 17.46 -3.91 3.45
N ASP A 388 17.84 -3.84 4.70
CA ASP A 388 19.09 -4.39 5.22
C ASP A 388 18.93 -5.42 6.35
N GLY A 389 17.72 -5.87 6.59
CA GLY A 389 17.42 -6.93 7.55
C GLY A 389 16.04 -6.82 8.19
N PRO A 390 15.62 -7.83 8.95
CA PRO A 390 14.30 -7.91 9.55
C PRO A 390 14.03 -6.87 10.63
N ASN A 391 12.79 -6.39 10.69
CA ASN A 391 12.23 -5.49 11.69
C ASN A 391 11.22 -6.23 12.56
N LEU A 392 11.30 -6.09 13.87
CA LEU A 392 10.37 -6.69 14.81
C LEU A 392 9.06 -5.90 14.87
N VAL A 393 7.96 -6.52 14.53
CA VAL A 393 6.62 -5.96 14.63
C VAL A 393 5.82 -6.69 15.71
N ILE A 394 5.44 -5.97 16.77
CA ILE A 394 4.55 -6.43 17.83
C ILE A 394 3.13 -5.97 17.47
N THR A 395 2.17 -6.89 17.44
CA THR A 395 0.84 -6.60 16.92
C THR A 395 -0.27 -7.20 17.79
N ASP A 396 -1.40 -6.48 17.85
CA ASP A 396 -2.63 -6.98 18.49
C ASP A 396 -2.46 -7.35 19.97
N VAL A 397 -1.52 -6.70 20.68
CA VAL A 397 -1.24 -6.93 22.09
C VAL A 397 -1.90 -5.86 22.95
N ASN A 398 -2.64 -6.28 23.96
CA ASN A 398 -3.21 -5.41 24.96
C ASN A 398 -2.54 -5.64 26.32
N ASN A 399 -2.26 -4.56 27.05
CA ASN A 399 -1.75 -4.57 28.42
C ASN A 399 -0.36 -5.24 28.56
N LEU A 400 0.62 -4.75 27.76
CA LEU A 400 2.02 -5.19 27.79
C LEU A 400 2.90 -4.13 28.48
N PHE A 401 3.72 -4.56 29.44
CA PHE A 401 4.74 -3.75 30.06
C PHE A 401 6.13 -4.37 29.87
N ILE A 402 7.02 -3.66 29.21
CA ILE A 402 8.45 -4.06 29.06
C ILE A 402 9.28 -3.10 29.90
N ARG A 403 10.01 -3.63 30.89
CA ARG A 403 10.89 -2.83 31.72
C ARG A 403 12.20 -3.52 32.06
N SER A 404 13.22 -2.73 32.39
CA SER A 404 14.42 -3.31 33.02
C SER A 404 14.18 -3.60 34.51
N GLU A 405 14.82 -4.65 35.03
CA GLU A 405 14.76 -4.98 36.46
C GLU A 405 15.37 -3.87 37.32
N SER A 406 16.42 -3.23 36.83
CA SER A 406 17.12 -2.16 37.55
C SER A 406 16.42 -0.82 37.56
N GLY A 407 15.57 -0.54 36.55
CA GLY A 407 15.02 0.79 36.28
C GLY A 407 16.08 1.86 35.89
N ASP A 408 17.35 1.49 35.78
CA ASP A 408 18.45 2.36 35.37
C ASP A 408 18.72 2.16 33.88
N VAL A 409 18.37 3.16 33.07
CA VAL A 409 18.51 3.14 31.59
C VAL A 409 19.92 2.76 31.11
N LYS A 410 20.94 2.98 31.91
CA LYS A 410 22.33 2.68 31.53
C LYS A 410 22.73 1.21 31.75
N LYS A 411 21.82 0.43 32.36
CA LYS A 411 22.12 -0.97 32.74
C LYS A 411 21.38 -1.99 31.90
N CYS A 412 20.54 -1.58 30.97
CA CYS A 412 19.85 -2.48 30.09
C CYS A 412 19.72 -1.82 28.72
N THR A 413 20.20 -2.47 27.69
CA THR A 413 20.13 -1.98 26.31
C THR A 413 19.48 -3.03 25.42
N ILE A 414 18.50 -2.61 24.62
CA ILE A 414 17.90 -3.39 23.55
C ILE A 414 18.38 -2.82 22.22
N SER A 415 18.88 -3.66 21.34
CA SER A 415 19.46 -3.21 20.09
C SER A 415 19.09 -4.09 18.89
N ALA A 416 19.25 -3.52 17.69
CA ALA A 416 19.19 -4.23 16.43
C ALA A 416 20.31 -3.76 15.49
N VAL A 417 20.67 -4.61 14.53
CA VAL A 417 21.72 -4.32 13.55
C VAL A 417 21.20 -3.57 12.33
N PRO A 418 20.02 -3.93 11.72
CA PRO A 418 19.54 -3.29 10.50
C PRO A 418 19.26 -1.81 10.71
N ARG A 419 19.74 -0.96 9.79
CA ARG A 419 19.57 0.50 9.83
C ARG A 419 18.21 0.98 9.30
N TYR A 420 17.53 0.13 8.55
CA TYR A 420 16.20 0.42 7.99
C TYR A 420 15.07 -0.11 8.87
N ALA A 421 15.38 -0.99 9.83
CA ALA A 421 14.42 -1.48 10.82
C ALA A 421 14.30 -0.51 12.02
N ASN A 422 13.13 -0.48 12.65
CA ASN A 422 12.98 0.10 14.00
C ASN A 422 13.49 -0.90 15.05
N ILE A 423 13.78 -0.44 16.25
CA ILE A 423 14.05 -1.35 17.37
C ILE A 423 12.75 -2.06 17.75
N PHE A 424 11.66 -1.31 17.89
CA PHE A 424 10.31 -1.85 18.08
C PHE A 424 9.31 -1.13 17.18
N THR A 425 8.50 -1.91 16.48
CA THR A 425 7.28 -1.42 15.83
C THR A 425 6.07 -2.04 16.52
N PHE A 426 5.15 -1.22 17.02
CA PHE A 426 3.89 -1.64 17.60
C PHE A 426 2.74 -1.31 16.66
N ARG A 427 1.86 -2.27 16.42
CA ARG A 427 0.68 -2.09 15.56
C ARG A 427 -0.58 -2.60 16.22
N ARG A 428 -1.64 -1.78 16.25
CA ARG A 428 -2.94 -2.13 16.86
C ARG A 428 -2.81 -2.65 18.29
N CYS A 429 -1.89 -2.08 19.04
CA CYS A 429 -1.67 -2.42 20.43
C CYS A 429 -2.34 -1.41 21.37
N SER A 430 -2.69 -1.82 22.58
CA SER A 430 -3.25 -0.91 23.59
C SER A 430 -2.65 -1.16 24.97
N ASN A 431 -2.65 -0.14 25.82
CA ASN A 431 -2.08 -0.20 27.17
C ASN A 431 -0.62 -0.68 27.18
N ILE A 432 0.21 -0.10 26.32
CA ILE A 432 1.64 -0.44 26.20
C ILE A 432 2.46 0.47 27.12
N THR A 433 3.31 -0.11 27.92
CA THR A 433 4.28 0.62 28.74
C THR A 433 5.70 0.14 28.44
N LEU A 434 6.62 1.07 28.19
CA LEU A 434 8.05 0.82 28.03
C LEU A 434 8.78 1.66 29.06
N SER A 435 9.67 1.06 29.87
CA SER A 435 10.33 1.82 30.94
C SER A 435 11.71 1.30 31.35
N GLY A 436 12.61 2.22 31.64
CA GLY A 436 13.85 1.97 32.37
C GLY A 436 14.96 1.26 31.60
N PHE A 437 14.96 1.33 30.27
CA PHE A 437 16.02 0.77 29.41
C PHE A 437 16.45 1.73 28.31
N THR A 438 17.58 1.43 27.70
CA THR A 438 18.04 2.10 26.49
C THR A 438 17.68 1.27 25.27
N ALA A 439 17.25 1.90 24.17
CA ALA A 439 17.00 1.24 22.90
C ALA A 439 17.70 1.99 21.76
N GLY A 440 18.33 1.26 20.84
CA GLY A 440 19.02 1.87 19.72
C GLY A 440 19.79 0.89 18.84
N HIS A 441 20.32 1.39 17.73
CA HIS A 441 21.05 0.57 16.77
C HIS A 441 22.51 0.35 17.22
N THR A 442 23.07 -0.82 16.87
CA THR A 442 24.46 -1.15 17.21
C THR A 442 25.50 -0.55 16.25
N VAL A 443 25.07 -0.10 15.08
CA VAL A 443 25.94 0.47 14.05
C VAL A 443 26.11 1.97 14.23
N GLU A 444 27.25 2.51 13.79
CA GLU A 444 27.52 3.95 13.87
C GLU A 444 26.44 4.78 13.16
N PRO A 445 26.11 5.99 13.69
CA PRO A 445 25.16 6.92 13.09
C PRO A 445 25.46 7.17 11.60
N GLY A 446 24.43 7.17 10.79
CA GLY A 446 24.53 7.37 9.35
C GLY A 446 23.16 7.60 8.73
N TYR A 447 23.09 7.56 7.41
CA TYR A 447 21.81 7.67 6.70
C TYR A 447 21.01 6.37 6.84
N CYS A 448 20.10 6.33 7.81
CA CYS A 448 19.20 5.20 8.05
C CYS A 448 17.75 5.64 7.89
N MET A 449 16.89 4.74 7.52
CA MET A 449 15.45 4.98 7.38
C MET A 449 14.64 4.43 8.56
N GLY A 450 15.21 3.52 9.36
CA GLY A 450 14.56 3.03 10.58
C GLY A 450 14.63 4.04 11.72
N GLY A 451 13.73 3.93 12.67
CA GLY A 451 13.72 4.70 13.92
C GLY A 451 13.99 3.80 15.13
N VAL A 452 13.70 4.30 16.33
CA VAL A 452 13.81 3.49 17.54
C VAL A 452 12.48 2.88 17.91
N LEU A 453 11.47 3.69 18.21
CA LEU A 453 10.11 3.24 18.54
C LEU A 453 9.12 3.77 17.50
N ASP A 454 8.32 2.89 16.94
CA ASP A 454 7.25 3.22 15.98
C ASP A 454 5.90 2.65 16.46
N PHE A 455 4.90 3.51 16.62
CA PHE A 455 3.55 3.14 17.04
C PHE A 455 2.57 3.48 15.93
N LYS A 456 1.81 2.48 15.47
CA LYS A 456 0.74 2.64 14.47
C LYS A 456 -0.55 2.04 14.97
N ASP A 457 -1.63 2.83 14.91
CA ASP A 457 -2.95 2.38 15.34
C ASP A 457 -2.96 1.88 16.80
N CYS A 458 -2.15 2.50 17.67
CA CYS A 458 -2.05 2.14 19.07
C CYS A 458 -2.87 3.10 19.96
N ASP A 459 -3.32 2.62 21.12
CA ASP A 459 -4.04 3.44 22.09
C ASP A 459 -3.46 3.21 23.49
N VAL A 460 -3.36 4.28 24.30
CA VAL A 460 -2.79 4.25 25.66
C VAL A 460 -1.35 3.71 25.67
N VAL A 461 -0.42 4.49 25.17
CA VAL A 461 1.01 4.17 25.19
C VAL A 461 1.74 5.07 26.16
N LEU A 462 2.59 4.48 26.99
CA LEU A 462 3.50 5.18 27.89
C LEU A 462 4.95 4.73 27.60
N VAL A 463 5.79 5.69 27.20
CA VAL A 463 7.25 5.53 27.15
C VAL A 463 7.83 6.39 28.27
N ASP A 464 8.36 5.75 29.31
CA ASP A 464 8.79 6.41 30.53
C ASP A 464 10.24 6.07 30.88
N ASN A 465 11.04 7.07 31.16
CA ASN A 465 12.43 6.90 31.59
C ASN A 465 13.20 5.94 30.67
N CYS A 466 13.25 6.23 29.37
CA CYS A 466 13.99 5.47 28.38
C CYS A 466 15.10 6.31 27.72
N GLY A 467 16.21 5.67 27.37
CA GLY A 467 17.23 6.23 26.48
C GLY A 467 16.96 5.76 25.06
N LEU A 468 16.70 6.67 24.13
CA LEU A 468 16.38 6.32 22.74
C LEU A 468 17.43 6.93 21.81
N TYR A 469 18.22 6.08 21.15
CA TYR A 469 19.35 6.56 20.36
C TYR A 469 19.56 5.74 19.09
N GLY A 470 20.37 6.29 18.24
CA GLY A 470 20.99 5.51 17.19
C GLY A 470 20.96 6.18 15.84
N CYS A 471 21.44 5.47 14.84
CA CYS A 471 21.47 5.95 13.48
C CYS A 471 20.06 6.10 12.86
N GLY A 472 18.99 5.78 13.60
CA GLY A 472 17.62 5.90 13.17
C GLY A 472 17.16 7.33 12.88
N ILE A 473 16.14 7.46 12.07
CA ILE A 473 15.61 8.79 11.70
C ILE A 473 14.92 9.46 12.89
N LEU A 474 14.26 8.72 13.77
CA LEU A 474 13.44 9.25 14.87
C LEU A 474 13.57 8.39 16.14
N GLY A 475 13.58 9.05 17.30
CA GLY A 475 13.51 8.36 18.58
C GLY A 475 12.16 7.74 18.84
N VAL A 476 11.07 8.53 18.67
CA VAL A 476 9.69 8.06 18.78
C VAL A 476 8.89 8.55 17.58
N GLN A 477 8.21 7.63 16.92
CA GLN A 477 7.21 7.93 15.90
C GLN A 477 5.87 7.35 16.32
N ALA A 478 4.79 8.13 16.12
CA ALA A 478 3.43 7.64 16.31
C ALA A 478 2.53 8.15 15.18
N GLU A 479 1.68 7.26 14.65
CA GLU A 479 0.78 7.56 13.56
C GLU A 479 -0.60 6.98 13.85
N MET A 480 -1.65 7.82 13.71
CA MET A 480 -3.05 7.43 13.92
C MET A 480 -3.29 6.73 15.28
N CYS A 481 -2.72 7.29 16.32
CA CYS A 481 -2.76 6.73 17.67
C CYS A 481 -3.65 7.55 18.62
N GLY A 482 -4.00 6.96 19.77
CA GLY A 482 -4.65 7.63 20.89
C GLY A 482 -3.80 7.61 22.16
N ASP A 483 -3.91 8.66 22.99
CA ASP A 483 -3.32 8.74 24.34
C ASP A 483 -1.84 8.29 24.42
N ILE A 484 -0.94 8.96 23.68
CA ILE A 484 0.50 8.71 23.70
C ILE A 484 1.18 9.64 24.73
N THR A 485 1.86 9.04 25.70
CA THR A 485 2.72 9.75 26.66
C THR A 485 4.17 9.35 26.48
N VAL A 486 5.06 10.33 26.29
CA VAL A 486 6.53 10.17 26.32
C VAL A 486 7.07 11.03 27.44
N LYS A 487 7.67 10.39 28.46
CA LYS A 487 8.02 11.07 29.68
C LYS A 487 9.42 10.73 30.20
N ASP A 488 10.13 11.72 30.71
CA ASP A 488 11.46 11.57 31.31
C ASP A 488 12.47 10.79 30.44
N CYS A 489 12.34 10.88 29.12
CA CYS A 489 13.19 10.17 28.14
C CYS A 489 14.38 11.02 27.68
N ASP A 490 15.52 10.36 27.44
CA ASP A 490 16.70 10.96 26.78
C ASP A 490 16.76 10.47 25.32
N ILE A 491 16.52 11.37 24.37
CA ILE A 491 16.42 11.05 22.94
C ILE A 491 17.59 11.73 22.21
N TYR A 492 18.44 10.93 21.56
CA TYR A 492 19.69 11.46 21.04
C TYR A 492 20.25 10.71 19.82
N GLU A 493 21.11 11.39 19.08
CA GLU A 493 21.79 10.85 17.89
C GLU A 493 20.82 10.32 16.82
N CYS A 494 19.62 10.90 16.74
CA CYS A 494 18.64 10.58 15.69
C CYS A 494 18.85 11.50 14.49
N SER A 495 19.01 10.92 13.30
CA SER A 495 19.45 11.64 12.10
C SER A 495 18.43 12.61 11.52
N TYR A 496 17.16 12.51 11.90
CA TYR A 496 16.08 13.37 11.40
C TYR A 496 15.40 14.17 12.51
N GLY A 497 15.05 13.56 13.64
CA GLY A 497 14.42 14.27 14.75
C GLY A 497 14.21 13.40 15.99
N GLY A 498 13.68 14.02 17.06
CA GLY A 498 13.43 13.32 18.33
C GLY A 498 12.11 12.57 18.33
N ILE A 499 11.00 13.31 18.38
CA ILE A 499 9.63 12.77 18.43
C ILE A 499 8.85 13.31 17.25
N ARG A 500 8.17 12.43 16.51
CA ARG A 500 7.27 12.79 15.44
C ARG A 500 5.92 12.08 15.60
N MET A 501 4.84 12.84 15.60
CA MET A 501 3.49 12.30 15.70
C MET A 501 2.59 12.86 14.59
N TYR A 502 1.81 11.98 13.98
CA TYR A 502 0.85 12.33 12.94
C TYR A 502 -0.53 11.78 13.27
N ASP A 503 -1.56 12.63 13.25
CA ASP A 503 -2.96 12.29 13.57
C ASP A 503 -3.10 11.50 14.88
N VAL A 504 -2.50 12.02 15.96
CA VAL A 504 -2.57 11.44 17.29
C VAL A 504 -3.51 12.26 18.17
N LYS A 505 -4.38 11.59 18.93
CA LYS A 505 -5.24 12.21 19.93
C LYS A 505 -4.69 11.94 21.34
N GLY A 506 -4.62 12.97 22.20
CA GLY A 506 -4.12 12.81 23.56
C GLY A 506 -2.59 12.66 23.60
N VAL A 507 -1.86 13.67 23.14
CA VAL A 507 -0.40 13.69 23.19
C VAL A 507 0.08 14.34 24.49
N ASN A 508 0.96 13.67 25.23
CA ASN A 508 1.65 14.24 26.37
C ASN A 508 3.16 13.97 26.30
N ILE A 509 3.97 15.01 26.14
CA ILE A 509 5.44 14.93 26.15
C ILE A 509 5.91 15.75 27.33
N ASP A 510 6.60 15.14 28.29
CA ASP A 510 6.96 15.79 29.54
C ASP A 510 8.37 15.36 30.01
N GLY A 511 9.19 16.31 30.43
CA GLY A 511 10.50 16.05 31.01
C GLY A 511 11.53 15.36 30.11
N CYS A 512 11.32 15.36 28.78
CA CYS A 512 12.23 14.74 27.84
C CYS A 512 13.45 15.64 27.53
N THR A 513 14.59 15.01 27.33
CA THR A 513 15.82 15.69 26.86
C THR A 513 16.16 15.27 25.45
N PHE A 514 16.61 16.23 24.66
CA PHE A 514 16.96 16.05 23.26
C PHE A 514 18.38 16.52 23.01
N ARG A 515 19.17 15.74 22.30
CA ARG A 515 20.55 16.12 21.95
C ARG A 515 21.06 15.45 20.69
N ASP A 516 21.92 16.11 19.96
CA ASP A 516 22.57 15.59 18.76
C ASP A 516 21.58 15.09 17.69
N LEU A 517 20.47 15.83 17.49
CA LEU A 517 19.45 15.52 16.50
C LEU A 517 19.73 16.21 15.15
N GLY A 518 19.33 15.56 14.06
CA GLY A 518 19.45 16.12 12.71
C GLY A 518 18.36 17.14 12.32
N GLY A 519 17.26 17.22 13.08
CA GLY A 519 16.11 18.09 12.81
C GLY A 519 15.35 18.46 14.08
N ASP A 520 14.02 18.53 13.98
CA ASP A 520 13.14 18.96 15.06
C ASP A 520 13.21 18.04 16.27
N SER A 521 13.27 18.60 17.49
CA SER A 521 13.16 17.81 18.72
C SER A 521 11.78 17.19 18.86
N ILE A 522 10.74 17.96 18.55
CA ILE A 522 9.34 17.51 18.54
C ILE A 522 8.66 18.05 17.29
N SER A 523 7.97 17.18 16.56
CA SER A 523 7.15 17.53 15.41
C SER A 523 5.78 16.87 15.54
N LEU A 524 4.73 17.65 15.76
CA LEU A 524 3.34 17.21 15.81
C LEU A 524 2.61 17.73 14.59
N GLN A 525 1.84 16.85 13.92
CA GLN A 525 1.05 17.21 12.76
C GLN A 525 -0.35 16.60 12.89
N SER A 526 -1.39 17.43 12.75
CA SER A 526 -2.79 17.02 12.90
C SER A 526 -3.11 16.37 14.26
N CYS A 527 -2.30 16.63 15.29
CA CYS A 527 -2.49 16.09 16.63
C CYS A 527 -3.55 16.90 17.41
N ARG A 528 -4.20 16.25 18.36
CA ARG A 528 -5.27 16.86 19.17
C ARG A 528 -5.01 16.62 20.65
N GLU A 529 -5.48 17.54 21.50
CA GLU A 529 -5.31 17.43 22.96
C GLU A 529 -3.84 17.23 23.35
N ALA A 530 -2.93 18.02 22.72
CA ALA A 530 -1.50 17.87 22.87
C ALA A 530 -0.94 18.82 23.94
N THR A 531 -0.02 18.29 24.76
CA THR A 531 0.75 19.05 25.76
C THR A 531 2.25 18.73 25.65
N VAL A 532 3.09 19.75 25.82
CA VAL A 532 4.54 19.63 25.94
C VAL A 532 4.97 20.34 27.21
N ASP A 533 5.64 19.65 28.13
CA ASP A 533 6.06 20.14 29.46
C ASP A 533 4.90 20.81 30.24
N GLY A 534 3.72 20.20 30.16
CA GLY A 534 2.50 20.66 30.80
C GLY A 534 1.78 21.82 30.14
N GLU A 535 2.30 22.38 29.06
CA GLU A 535 1.70 23.48 28.30
C GLU A 535 0.97 22.93 27.06
N ALA A 536 -0.27 23.39 26.85
CA ALA A 536 -1.04 23.00 25.65
C ALA A 536 -0.42 23.59 24.39
N VAL A 537 -0.29 22.77 23.35
CA VAL A 537 0.27 23.17 22.06
C VAL A 537 -0.73 22.99 20.93
N ASP A 538 -0.50 23.68 19.81
CA ASP A 538 -1.34 23.59 18.62
C ASP A 538 -1.28 22.21 17.95
N ALA A 539 -2.32 21.88 17.18
CA ALA A 539 -2.43 20.63 16.42
C ALA A 539 -1.24 20.36 15.46
N ASN A 540 -0.57 21.44 15.03
CA ASN A 540 0.68 21.38 14.27
C ASN A 540 1.72 22.18 15.04
N TYR A 541 2.60 21.48 15.73
CA TYR A 541 3.63 22.05 16.61
C TYR A 541 5.00 21.54 16.22
N CYS A 542 6.00 22.42 16.17
CA CYS A 542 7.41 22.05 16.01
C CYS A 542 8.26 22.78 17.02
N SER A 543 9.22 22.08 17.60
CA SER A 543 10.23 22.61 18.53
C SER A 543 11.63 22.25 18.05
N PHE A 544 12.50 23.26 18.01
CA PHE A 544 13.92 23.12 17.67
C PHE A 544 14.78 23.39 18.91
N ASP A 545 15.61 22.45 19.31
CA ASP A 545 16.55 22.65 20.43
C ASP A 545 17.94 23.14 19.98
N ARG A 546 18.06 23.70 18.77
CA ARG A 546 19.33 24.29 18.33
C ARG A 546 19.25 25.82 18.32
N GLU A 547 20.03 26.46 19.18
CA GLU A 547 20.63 27.76 18.90
C GLU A 547 21.63 27.58 17.73
N TYR A 548 21.22 27.89 16.50
CA TYR A 548 22.17 28.06 15.41
C TYR A 548 22.96 29.34 15.66
N GLU A 549 24.19 29.22 16.20
CA GLU A 549 25.19 30.27 16.01
C GLU A 549 25.60 30.28 14.52
N TYR A 550 25.27 31.35 13.83
CA TYR A 550 25.73 31.66 12.47
C TYR A 550 27.19 32.08 12.47
#